data_6859f1717f00b8bfe9e87bcecc23c3c4
#
_entry.id   6859f1717f00b8bfe9e87bcecc23c3c4
#
_cell.length_a   1.000
_cell.length_b   1.000
_cell.length_c   1.000
_cell.angle_alpha   90.00
_cell.angle_beta   90.00
_cell.angle_gamma   90.00
#
_symmetry.space_group_name_H-M   'P 1'
#
loop_
_entity.id
_entity.type
_entity.pdbx_description
1 polymer ?
#
loop_
_entity_poly.entity_id
_entity_poly.type
_entity_poly.pdbx_seq_one_letter_code
_entity_poly.pdbx_strand_id
1 'polypeptide(L)'
;MKKQMTVVVLMLMMVFIGFGIVIPVLPMMITDAGANEVHLGLMLSLYSLVSFILSPLWGALSEKVGRRPIILIGTLGFSASYALFGLADGSLWMMYASRLLGGLFSGAVTAVIVAYVADITPPERRTKGMAMVGMAIGLGFTFGPAFGGIISKLGHNAPFFAASALTLLTCLLGFALLQESLPKEKRMQPREAAPSRWTAFTGMMKYLYVLSFFVTFTLAGLESTLLYFQAVRIPDITAVDIGFMFFYCGLAGALVQGGIVRRYIKNGAEKKTIGAGLVISALGFFLLLLSSNMVNATIFLCVFGIGNALIRPCVTSLITQKTTVSQGVASGLNSSMDSFGRIAGPLLAVAIFKWNANLPYIVGGILCLAAIGLLVRFSVAERAKASAGTSI
;
A
#
# COMPACT_ATOMS: atom_id res chain seq x y z
N MET A 1 -25.45 -9.14 -7.88
CA MET A 1 -24.38 -9.25 -6.89
C MET A 1 -23.05 -9.73 -7.49
N LYS A 2 -22.94 -10.97 -8.05
CA LYS A 2 -21.65 -11.46 -8.65
C LYS A 2 -21.10 -10.51 -9.72
N LYS A 3 -21.91 -10.02 -10.65
CA LYS A 3 -21.50 -9.10 -11.73
C LYS A 3 -20.89 -7.79 -11.19
N GLN A 4 -21.53 -7.15 -10.21
CA GLN A 4 -21.02 -5.88 -9.63
C GLN A 4 -19.71 -6.10 -8.85
N MET A 5 -19.59 -7.22 -8.13
CA MET A 5 -18.34 -7.59 -7.46
C MET A 5 -17.20 -7.74 -8.45
N THR A 6 -17.43 -8.44 -9.57
CA THR A 6 -16.39 -8.59 -10.62
C THR A 6 -16.00 -7.24 -11.21
N VAL A 7 -16.97 -6.37 -11.52
CA VAL A 7 -16.70 -5.05 -12.09
C VAL A 7 -15.83 -4.21 -11.14
N VAL A 8 -16.23 -4.10 -9.87
CA VAL A 8 -15.50 -3.24 -8.91
C VAL A 8 -14.11 -3.78 -8.57
N VAL A 9 -13.95 -5.11 -8.52
CA VAL A 9 -12.64 -5.75 -8.31
C VAL A 9 -11.71 -5.54 -9.51
N LEU A 10 -12.23 -5.65 -10.74
CA LEU A 10 -11.49 -5.32 -11.95
C LEU A 10 -11.09 -3.84 -11.99
N MET A 11 -12.01 -2.92 -11.69
CA MET A 11 -11.70 -1.49 -11.60
C MET A 11 -10.57 -1.23 -10.60
N LEU A 12 -10.64 -1.81 -9.41
CA LEU A 12 -9.61 -1.66 -8.39
C LEU A 12 -8.26 -2.21 -8.86
N MET A 13 -8.26 -3.38 -9.48
CA MET A 13 -7.05 -3.98 -10.05
C MET A 13 -6.42 -3.07 -11.11
N MET A 14 -7.22 -2.54 -12.05
CA MET A 14 -6.73 -1.63 -13.09
C MET A 14 -6.15 -0.33 -12.53
N VAL A 15 -6.78 0.25 -11.50
CA VAL A 15 -6.27 1.44 -10.80
C VAL A 15 -4.92 1.13 -10.13
N PHE A 16 -4.79 -0.03 -9.47
CA PHE A 16 -3.53 -0.40 -8.82
C PHE A 16 -2.45 -0.86 -9.81
N ILE A 17 -2.81 -1.40 -10.98
CA ILE A 17 -1.86 -1.58 -12.08
C ILE A 17 -1.34 -0.20 -12.54
N GLY A 18 -2.23 0.77 -12.76
CA GLY A 18 -1.85 2.14 -13.10
C GLY A 18 -0.94 2.79 -12.07
N PHE A 19 -1.20 2.58 -10.77
CA PHE A 19 -0.32 3.03 -9.70
C PHE A 19 1.05 2.33 -9.76
N GLY A 20 1.06 1.00 -9.97
CA GLY A 20 2.29 0.20 -10.05
C GLY A 20 3.16 0.54 -11.26
N ILE A 21 2.54 0.86 -12.41
CA ILE A 21 3.24 1.28 -13.64
C ILE A 21 4.21 2.45 -13.39
N VAL A 22 3.83 3.36 -12.51
CA VAL A 22 4.57 4.60 -12.25
C VAL A 22 5.78 4.37 -11.34
N ILE A 23 5.75 3.36 -10.47
CA ILE A 23 6.76 3.15 -9.42
C ILE A 23 8.19 3.08 -9.96
N PRO A 24 8.54 2.24 -10.97
CA PRO A 24 9.92 2.09 -11.41
C PRO A 24 10.44 3.28 -12.23
N VAL A 25 9.53 4.11 -12.77
CA VAL A 25 9.87 5.19 -13.69
C VAL A 25 9.93 6.55 -13.01
N LEU A 26 9.21 6.72 -11.91
CA LEU A 26 9.17 7.98 -11.17
C LEU A 26 10.56 8.51 -10.76
N PRO A 27 11.50 7.68 -10.25
CA PRO A 27 12.86 8.14 -9.96
C PRO A 27 13.60 8.65 -11.20
N MET A 28 13.43 8.00 -12.35
CA MET A 28 14.08 8.41 -13.59
C MET A 28 13.58 9.77 -14.08
N MET A 29 12.26 9.99 -14.08
CA MET A 29 11.68 11.28 -14.43
C MET A 29 12.20 12.44 -13.56
N ILE A 30 12.44 12.18 -12.29
CA ILE A 30 13.01 13.17 -11.36
C ILE A 30 14.46 13.46 -11.70
N THR A 31 15.24 12.43 -12.04
CA THR A 31 16.63 12.58 -12.48
C THR A 31 16.72 13.33 -13.80
N ASP A 32 15.86 13.01 -14.78
CA ASP A 32 15.77 13.71 -16.08
C ASP A 32 15.43 15.19 -15.90
N ALA A 33 14.64 15.54 -14.88
CA ALA A 33 14.34 16.92 -14.52
C ALA A 33 15.51 17.63 -13.79
N GLY A 34 16.69 17.00 -13.69
CA GLY A 34 17.85 17.54 -12.99
C GLY A 34 17.68 17.65 -11.46
N ALA A 35 16.69 16.94 -10.91
CA ALA A 35 16.40 16.94 -9.48
C ALA A 35 16.99 15.72 -8.78
N ASN A 36 17.16 15.84 -7.48
CA ASN A 36 17.73 14.77 -6.66
C ASN A 36 16.66 13.87 -6.05
N GLU A 37 17.10 12.77 -5.44
CA GLU A 37 16.26 11.77 -4.79
C GLU A 37 15.34 12.32 -3.69
N VAL A 38 15.65 13.49 -3.10
CA VAL A 38 14.80 14.14 -2.08
C VAL A 38 13.44 14.51 -2.65
N HIS A 39 13.41 14.95 -3.90
CA HIS A 39 12.14 15.26 -4.58
C HIS A 39 11.26 14.03 -4.73
N LEU A 40 11.84 12.83 -4.93
CA LEU A 40 11.09 11.58 -4.93
C LEU A 40 10.43 11.32 -3.57
N GLY A 41 11.20 11.39 -2.49
CA GLY A 41 10.69 11.22 -1.13
C GLY A 41 9.57 12.20 -0.80
N LEU A 42 9.77 13.49 -1.14
CA LEU A 42 8.77 14.53 -0.95
C LEU A 42 7.48 14.28 -1.77
N MET A 43 7.59 13.90 -3.03
CA MET A 43 6.44 13.62 -3.90
C MET A 43 5.61 12.43 -3.43
N LEU A 44 6.26 11.35 -2.99
CA LEU A 44 5.58 10.17 -2.45
C LEU A 44 4.89 10.47 -1.12
N SER A 45 5.56 11.23 -0.25
CA SER A 45 5.02 11.61 1.04
C SER A 45 3.89 12.62 0.93
N LEU A 46 4.02 13.59 0.03
CA LEU A 46 2.97 14.58 -0.23
C LEU A 46 1.70 13.93 -0.79
N TYR A 47 1.84 13.03 -1.75
CA TYR A 47 0.74 12.22 -2.25
C TYR A 47 0.03 11.46 -1.11
N SER A 48 0.81 10.80 -0.25
CA SER A 48 0.28 9.99 0.85
C SER A 48 -0.39 10.86 1.93
N LEU A 49 0.17 12.04 2.21
CA LEU A 49 -0.37 13.00 3.16
C LEU A 49 -1.72 13.56 2.70
N VAL A 50 -1.80 14.00 1.46
CA VAL A 50 -3.05 14.53 0.87
C VAL A 50 -4.12 13.44 0.84
N SER A 51 -3.75 12.23 0.41
CA SER A 51 -4.64 11.07 0.42
C SER A 51 -5.15 10.75 1.82
N PHE A 52 -4.28 10.76 2.82
CA PHE A 52 -4.65 10.49 4.22
C PHE A 52 -5.66 11.51 4.77
N ILE A 53 -5.43 12.79 4.51
CA ILE A 53 -6.32 13.87 4.98
C ILE A 53 -7.68 13.81 4.30
N LEU A 54 -7.70 13.55 2.98
CA LEU A 54 -8.91 13.68 2.17
C LEU A 54 -9.73 12.40 2.04
N SER A 55 -9.15 11.22 2.29
CA SER A 55 -9.88 9.94 2.21
C SER A 55 -11.14 9.88 3.09
N PRO A 56 -11.15 10.36 4.35
CA PRO A 56 -12.37 10.41 5.16
C PRO A 56 -13.45 11.33 4.59
N LEU A 57 -13.04 12.45 3.97
CA LEU A 57 -13.98 13.40 3.35
C LEU A 57 -14.66 12.76 2.13
N TRP A 58 -13.91 12.05 1.28
CA TRP A 58 -14.48 11.29 0.18
C TRP A 58 -15.42 10.19 0.65
N GLY A 59 -15.04 9.48 1.72
CA GLY A 59 -15.90 8.50 2.37
C GLY A 59 -17.24 9.11 2.80
N ALA A 60 -17.21 10.20 3.54
CA ALA A 60 -18.41 10.93 4.00
C ALA A 60 -19.23 11.49 2.84
N LEU A 61 -18.57 12.08 1.81
CA LEU A 61 -19.25 12.60 0.63
C LEU A 61 -19.96 11.47 -0.14
N SER A 62 -19.34 10.29 -0.25
CA SER A 62 -19.93 9.14 -0.91
C SER A 62 -21.17 8.57 -0.20
N GLU A 63 -21.32 8.82 1.10
CA GLU A 63 -22.53 8.47 1.86
C GLU A 63 -23.72 9.41 1.53
N LYS A 64 -23.43 10.66 1.16
CA LYS A 64 -24.45 11.65 0.80
C LYS A 64 -24.83 11.58 -0.68
N VAL A 65 -23.86 11.52 -1.56
CA VAL A 65 -24.05 11.60 -3.03
C VAL A 65 -24.29 10.22 -3.64
N GLY A 66 -23.73 9.17 -3.04
CA GLY A 66 -23.69 7.80 -3.55
C GLY A 66 -22.27 7.34 -3.83
N ARG A 67 -22.06 6.03 -3.84
CA ARG A 67 -20.72 5.44 -4.05
C ARG A 67 -20.24 5.59 -5.50
N ARG A 68 -21.14 5.28 -6.45
CA ARG A 68 -20.83 5.27 -7.89
C ARG A 68 -20.30 6.62 -8.40
N PRO A 69 -20.97 7.78 -8.19
CA PRO A 69 -20.46 9.07 -8.67
C PRO A 69 -19.06 9.40 -8.14
N ILE A 70 -18.80 9.11 -6.86
CA ILE A 70 -17.51 9.42 -6.24
C ILE A 70 -16.40 8.53 -6.80
N ILE A 71 -16.64 7.24 -7.04
CA ILE A 71 -15.68 6.34 -7.68
C ILE A 71 -15.35 6.84 -9.09
N LEU A 72 -16.34 7.27 -9.87
CA LEU A 72 -16.12 7.79 -11.23
C LEU A 72 -15.33 9.10 -11.23
N ILE A 73 -15.68 10.04 -10.36
CA ILE A 73 -14.93 11.31 -10.19
C ILE A 73 -13.49 10.99 -9.76
N GLY A 74 -13.31 10.07 -8.82
CA GLY A 74 -12.01 9.66 -8.34
C GLY A 74 -11.13 9.04 -9.43
N THR A 75 -11.68 8.12 -10.23
CA THR A 75 -10.94 7.49 -11.34
C THR A 75 -10.62 8.48 -12.46
N LEU A 76 -11.51 9.42 -12.76
CA LEU A 76 -11.25 10.50 -13.73
C LEU A 76 -10.13 11.43 -13.23
N GLY A 77 -10.20 11.86 -11.96
CA GLY A 77 -9.17 12.69 -11.34
C GLY A 77 -7.80 11.99 -11.28
N PHE A 78 -7.80 10.68 -11.06
CA PHE A 78 -6.57 9.87 -11.11
C PHE A 78 -5.98 9.84 -12.52
N SER A 79 -6.83 9.66 -13.56
CA SER A 79 -6.40 9.72 -14.96
C SER A 79 -5.79 11.07 -15.29
N ALA A 80 -6.45 12.17 -14.90
CA ALA A 80 -5.94 13.52 -15.11
C ALA A 80 -4.60 13.76 -14.39
N SER A 81 -4.45 13.22 -13.18
CA SER A 81 -3.19 13.29 -12.43
C SER A 81 -2.05 12.62 -13.21
N TYR A 82 -2.25 11.42 -13.72
CA TYR A 82 -1.22 10.73 -14.50
C TYR A 82 -0.92 11.44 -15.81
N ALA A 83 -1.94 11.94 -16.52
CA ALA A 83 -1.75 12.73 -17.74
C ALA A 83 -0.91 13.98 -17.45
N LEU A 84 -1.21 14.71 -16.38
CA LEU A 84 -0.46 15.89 -15.95
C LEU A 84 1.01 15.55 -15.65
N PHE A 85 1.28 14.38 -15.04
CA PHE A 85 2.66 13.96 -14.78
C PHE A 85 3.38 13.62 -16.09
N GLY A 86 2.72 12.90 -17.01
CA GLY A 86 3.27 12.57 -18.32
C GLY A 86 3.59 13.80 -19.19
N LEU A 87 2.85 14.90 -18.98
CA LEU A 87 3.07 16.19 -19.66
C LEU A 87 4.11 17.08 -18.96
N ALA A 88 4.68 16.64 -17.83
CA ALA A 88 5.54 17.50 -17.02
C ALA A 88 6.85 17.90 -17.71
N ASP A 89 7.35 17.10 -18.65
CA ASP A 89 8.52 17.38 -19.50
C ASP A 89 9.69 18.05 -18.75
N GLY A 90 10.08 17.46 -17.61
CA GLY A 90 11.12 17.99 -16.74
C GLY A 90 10.67 19.10 -15.76
N SER A 91 9.41 19.55 -15.81
CA SER A 91 8.90 20.55 -14.88
C SER A 91 8.55 19.94 -13.52
N LEU A 92 9.38 20.20 -12.49
CA LEU A 92 9.12 19.76 -11.12
C LEU A 92 7.78 20.25 -10.57
N TRP A 93 7.37 21.48 -10.91
CA TRP A 93 6.07 22.04 -10.50
C TRP A 93 4.90 21.18 -11.00
N MET A 94 4.92 20.79 -12.27
CA MET A 94 3.88 19.91 -12.82
C MET A 94 3.89 18.53 -12.18
N MET A 95 5.07 17.99 -11.88
CA MET A 95 5.19 16.71 -11.14
C MET A 95 4.58 16.81 -9.75
N TYR A 96 4.88 17.87 -8.98
CA TYR A 96 4.26 18.10 -7.66
C TYR A 96 2.76 18.33 -7.75
N ALA A 97 2.29 19.15 -8.69
CA ALA A 97 0.86 19.37 -8.92
C ALA A 97 0.12 18.06 -9.24
N SER A 98 0.72 17.21 -10.08
CA SER A 98 0.21 15.86 -10.36
C SER A 98 0.11 15.01 -9.09
N ARG A 99 1.15 15.01 -8.23
CA ARG A 99 1.12 14.24 -6.98
C ARG A 99 0.05 14.73 -6.02
N LEU A 100 -0.14 16.04 -5.90
CA LEU A 100 -1.23 16.65 -5.13
C LEU A 100 -2.60 16.23 -5.67
N LEU A 101 -2.78 16.31 -6.99
CA LEU A 101 -4.02 15.92 -7.65
C LEU A 101 -4.30 14.41 -7.48
N GLY A 102 -3.27 13.57 -7.65
CA GLY A 102 -3.39 12.13 -7.41
C GLY A 102 -3.74 11.81 -5.97
N GLY A 103 -3.10 12.46 -5.00
CA GLY A 103 -3.42 12.33 -3.58
C GLY A 103 -4.85 12.77 -3.26
N LEU A 104 -5.32 13.88 -3.86
CA LEU A 104 -6.68 14.38 -3.72
C LEU A 104 -7.71 13.30 -4.11
N PHE A 105 -7.56 12.64 -5.24
CA PHE A 105 -8.53 11.68 -5.75
C PHE A 105 -8.30 10.24 -5.31
N SER A 106 -7.15 9.92 -4.70
CA SER A 106 -6.81 8.58 -4.23
C SER A 106 -7.86 8.00 -3.28
N GLY A 107 -8.29 8.78 -2.30
CA GLY A 107 -9.29 8.36 -1.32
C GLY A 107 -10.68 8.14 -1.94
N ALA A 108 -11.04 8.91 -2.97
CA ALA A 108 -12.29 8.74 -3.71
C ALA A 108 -12.38 7.36 -4.40
N VAL A 109 -11.23 6.80 -4.81
CA VAL A 109 -11.18 5.47 -5.40
C VAL A 109 -11.02 4.40 -4.32
N THR A 110 -9.94 4.46 -3.54
CA THR A 110 -9.56 3.35 -2.66
C THR A 110 -10.50 3.16 -1.49
N ALA A 111 -10.84 4.22 -0.75
CA ALA A 111 -11.72 4.13 0.41
C ALA A 111 -13.18 3.85 0.01
N VAL A 112 -13.66 4.49 -1.08
CA VAL A 112 -15.04 4.35 -1.52
C VAL A 112 -15.31 2.99 -2.18
N ILE A 113 -14.33 2.42 -2.92
CA ILE A 113 -14.45 1.05 -3.44
C ILE A 113 -14.55 0.02 -2.32
N VAL A 114 -13.77 0.16 -1.24
CA VAL A 114 -13.87 -0.72 -0.07
C VAL A 114 -15.27 -0.63 0.55
N ALA A 115 -15.80 0.58 0.70
CA ALA A 115 -17.17 0.80 1.19
C ALA A 115 -18.21 0.21 0.24
N TYR A 116 -18.06 0.40 -1.07
CA TYR A 116 -18.92 -0.20 -2.09
C TYR A 116 -18.98 -1.73 -1.98
N VAL A 117 -17.82 -2.38 -1.85
CA VAL A 117 -17.73 -3.84 -1.67
C VAL A 117 -18.42 -4.28 -0.38
N ALA A 118 -18.29 -3.50 0.71
CA ALA A 118 -19.00 -3.77 1.96
C ALA A 118 -20.52 -3.66 1.80
N ASP A 119 -21.00 -2.67 1.03
CA ASP A 119 -22.43 -2.43 0.79
C ASP A 119 -23.09 -3.58 -0.02
N ILE A 120 -22.39 -4.12 -1.03
CA ILE A 120 -22.93 -5.18 -1.90
C ILE A 120 -22.69 -6.60 -1.36
N THR A 121 -21.97 -6.75 -0.24
CA THR A 121 -21.61 -8.07 0.31
C THR A 121 -22.38 -8.34 1.61
N PRO A 122 -23.16 -9.45 1.68
CA PRO A 122 -23.82 -9.83 2.92
C PRO A 122 -22.82 -10.02 4.07
N PRO A 123 -23.23 -9.78 5.34
CA PRO A 123 -22.36 -9.86 6.51
C PRO A 123 -21.55 -11.16 6.57
N GLU A 124 -22.17 -12.31 6.26
CA GLU A 124 -21.58 -13.65 6.32
C GLU A 124 -20.45 -13.86 5.28
N ARG A 125 -20.46 -13.06 4.20
CA ARG A 125 -19.50 -13.14 3.10
C ARG A 125 -18.55 -11.94 3.03
N ARG A 126 -18.65 -11.01 3.97
CA ARG A 126 -17.87 -9.74 3.96
C ARG A 126 -16.36 -9.99 3.94
N THR A 127 -15.88 -10.97 4.72
CA THR A 127 -14.46 -11.39 4.71
C THR A 127 -14.00 -11.82 3.32
N LYS A 128 -14.85 -12.57 2.58
CA LYS A 128 -14.54 -13.00 1.21
C LYS A 128 -14.49 -11.80 0.25
N GLY A 129 -15.42 -10.84 0.38
CA GLY A 129 -15.41 -9.61 -0.41
C GLY A 129 -14.13 -8.80 -0.19
N MET A 130 -13.74 -8.61 1.07
CA MET A 130 -12.49 -7.89 1.42
C MET A 130 -11.23 -8.63 0.96
N ALA A 131 -11.24 -9.96 0.97
CA ALA A 131 -10.13 -10.75 0.41
C ALA A 131 -9.98 -10.54 -1.10
N MET A 132 -11.08 -10.37 -1.84
CA MET A 132 -11.03 -10.03 -3.28
C MET A 132 -10.46 -8.62 -3.51
N VAL A 133 -10.78 -7.65 -2.66
CA VAL A 133 -10.16 -6.31 -2.67
C VAL A 133 -8.65 -6.42 -2.47
N GLY A 134 -8.21 -7.15 -1.44
CA GLY A 134 -6.77 -7.37 -1.18
C GLY A 134 -6.06 -8.06 -2.34
N MET A 135 -6.70 -9.04 -2.97
CA MET A 135 -6.17 -9.73 -4.15
C MET A 135 -6.03 -8.78 -5.35
N ALA A 136 -7.01 -7.93 -5.63
CA ALA A 136 -6.95 -6.94 -6.71
C ALA A 136 -5.80 -5.96 -6.52
N ILE A 137 -5.61 -5.46 -5.30
CA ILE A 137 -4.49 -4.57 -4.92
C ILE A 137 -3.15 -5.31 -5.12
N GLY A 138 -3.02 -6.53 -4.61
CA GLY A 138 -1.81 -7.33 -4.71
C GLY A 138 -1.41 -7.62 -6.17
N LEU A 139 -2.37 -8.02 -7.00
CA LEU A 139 -2.12 -8.24 -8.43
C LEU A 139 -1.71 -6.95 -9.13
N GLY A 140 -2.35 -5.81 -8.80
CA GLY A 140 -1.98 -4.51 -9.34
C GLY A 140 -0.52 -4.15 -9.04
N PHE A 141 -0.09 -4.30 -7.80
CA PHE A 141 1.30 -4.06 -7.39
C PHE A 141 2.30 -5.08 -7.94
N THR A 142 1.85 -6.30 -8.28
CA THR A 142 2.72 -7.32 -8.88
C THR A 142 2.95 -7.04 -10.36
N PHE A 143 1.89 -6.79 -11.13
CA PHE A 143 1.99 -6.63 -12.58
C PHE A 143 2.32 -5.19 -13.02
N GLY A 144 1.87 -4.20 -12.24
CA GLY A 144 2.06 -2.78 -12.58
C GLY A 144 3.50 -2.40 -12.85
N PRO A 145 4.45 -2.66 -11.94
CA PRO A 145 5.85 -2.27 -12.15
C PRO A 145 6.49 -2.94 -13.36
N ALA A 146 6.18 -4.21 -13.65
CA ALA A 146 6.69 -4.87 -14.86
C ALA A 146 6.18 -4.21 -16.15
N PHE A 147 4.89 -3.88 -16.21
CA PHE A 147 4.33 -3.14 -17.34
C PHE A 147 4.94 -1.73 -17.44
N GLY A 148 5.11 -1.05 -16.32
CA GLY A 148 5.76 0.25 -16.27
C GLY A 148 7.19 0.22 -16.81
N GLY A 149 7.98 -0.74 -16.38
CA GLY A 149 9.33 -0.96 -16.88
C GLY A 149 9.34 -1.26 -18.38
N ILE A 150 8.47 -2.14 -18.89
CA ILE A 150 8.40 -2.45 -20.32
C ILE A 150 7.99 -1.22 -21.13
N ILE A 151 6.97 -0.49 -20.70
CA ILE A 151 6.44 0.69 -21.41
C ILE A 151 7.46 1.84 -21.42
N SER A 152 8.33 1.93 -20.39
CA SER A 152 9.36 2.97 -20.32
C SER A 152 10.38 2.93 -21.46
N LYS A 153 10.48 1.80 -22.18
CA LYS A 153 11.27 1.69 -23.43
C LYS A 153 10.77 2.61 -24.55
N LEU A 154 9.51 3.05 -24.48
CA LEU A 154 8.92 4.02 -25.42
C LEU A 154 9.16 5.47 -25.00
N GLY A 155 9.88 5.69 -23.91
CA GLY A 155 10.16 6.99 -23.30
C GLY A 155 9.68 7.04 -21.85
N HIS A 156 10.32 7.85 -21.02
CA HIS A 156 10.02 7.92 -19.58
C HIS A 156 8.62 8.48 -19.28
N ASN A 157 8.02 9.26 -20.20
CA ASN A 157 6.66 9.77 -20.07
C ASN A 157 5.59 8.72 -20.42
N ALA A 158 5.91 7.73 -21.27
CA ALA A 158 4.97 6.74 -21.78
C ALA A 158 4.24 5.94 -20.68
N PRO A 159 4.87 5.49 -19.59
CA PRO A 159 4.19 4.81 -18.50
C PRO A 159 3.10 5.65 -17.83
N PHE A 160 3.29 6.97 -17.73
CA PHE A 160 2.29 7.87 -17.15
C PHE A 160 1.08 8.03 -18.06
N PHE A 161 1.28 8.15 -19.37
CA PHE A 161 0.17 8.16 -20.33
C PHE A 161 -0.55 6.81 -20.37
N ALA A 162 0.18 5.70 -20.28
CA ALA A 162 -0.43 4.37 -20.17
C ALA A 162 -1.27 4.22 -18.90
N ALA A 163 -0.78 4.67 -17.74
CA ALA A 163 -1.53 4.69 -16.49
C ALA A 163 -2.76 5.59 -16.58
N SER A 164 -2.64 6.76 -17.21
CA SER A 164 -3.76 7.67 -17.49
C SER A 164 -4.82 7.01 -18.37
N ALA A 165 -4.42 6.43 -19.49
CA ALA A 165 -5.33 5.73 -20.41
C ALA A 165 -6.04 4.55 -19.72
N LEU A 166 -5.30 3.75 -18.92
CA LEU A 166 -5.85 2.62 -18.19
C LEU A 166 -6.88 3.08 -17.13
N THR A 167 -6.59 4.14 -16.39
CA THR A 167 -7.54 4.69 -15.39
C THR A 167 -8.71 5.40 -16.05
N LEU A 168 -8.55 6.01 -17.20
CA LEU A 168 -9.65 6.55 -18.01
C LEU A 168 -10.56 5.42 -18.51
N LEU A 169 -9.98 4.36 -19.05
CA LEU A 169 -10.72 3.16 -19.45
C LEU A 169 -11.49 2.57 -18.26
N THR A 170 -10.86 2.53 -17.09
CA THR A 170 -11.52 2.10 -15.83
C THR A 170 -12.71 2.98 -15.50
N CYS A 171 -12.60 4.30 -15.67
CA CYS A 171 -13.71 5.23 -15.47
C CYS A 171 -14.85 4.96 -16.46
N LEU A 172 -14.55 4.77 -17.75
CA LEU A 172 -15.55 4.45 -18.78
C LEU A 172 -16.24 3.11 -18.52
N LEU A 173 -15.50 2.08 -18.14
CA LEU A 173 -16.07 0.79 -17.70
C LEU A 173 -16.96 0.95 -16.48
N GLY A 174 -16.54 1.73 -15.49
CA GLY A 174 -17.35 2.05 -14.32
C GLY A 174 -18.61 2.82 -14.68
N PHE A 175 -18.52 3.78 -15.59
CA PHE A 175 -19.68 4.52 -16.10
C PHE A 175 -20.70 3.59 -16.76
N ALA A 176 -20.26 2.64 -17.57
CA ALA A 176 -21.12 1.72 -18.31
C ALA A 176 -21.68 0.57 -17.44
N LEU A 177 -20.89 0.03 -16.51
CA LEU A 177 -21.20 -1.25 -15.86
C LEU A 177 -21.43 -1.16 -14.35
N LEU A 178 -20.92 -0.13 -13.65
CA LEU A 178 -21.05 0.00 -12.21
C LEU A 178 -22.44 0.54 -11.85
N GLN A 179 -23.15 -0.17 -11.00
CA GLN A 179 -24.43 0.27 -10.45
C GLN A 179 -24.23 0.93 -9.10
N GLU A 180 -25.17 1.79 -8.68
CA GLU A 180 -25.11 2.38 -7.35
C GLU A 180 -25.36 1.33 -6.27
N SER A 181 -24.52 1.31 -5.23
CA SER A 181 -24.64 0.36 -4.11
C SER A 181 -25.45 0.93 -2.94
N LEU A 182 -25.52 2.27 -2.83
CA LEU A 182 -26.19 2.93 -1.71
C LEU A 182 -27.52 3.52 -2.16
N PRO A 183 -28.68 2.92 -1.78
CA PRO A 183 -30.01 3.44 -2.09
C PRO A 183 -30.21 4.86 -1.55
N LYS A 184 -31.02 5.67 -2.26
CA LYS A 184 -31.28 7.08 -1.89
C LYS A 184 -31.81 7.22 -0.47
N GLU A 185 -32.64 6.28 -0.05
CA GLU A 185 -33.29 6.25 1.28
C GLU A 185 -32.28 6.06 2.43
N LYS A 186 -31.13 5.47 2.14
CA LYS A 186 -30.05 5.24 3.12
C LYS A 186 -28.99 6.36 3.15
N ARG A 187 -29.01 7.30 2.18
CA ARG A 187 -27.97 8.35 2.03
C ARG A 187 -28.07 9.46 3.07
N MET A 188 -29.23 9.72 3.62
CA MET A 188 -29.49 10.86 4.51
C MET A 188 -29.77 10.47 5.97
N GLN A 189 -29.58 9.21 6.35
CA GLN A 189 -29.76 8.83 7.75
C GLN A 189 -28.64 9.43 8.60
N PRO A 190 -28.99 10.18 9.68
CA PRO A 190 -27.99 10.64 10.64
C PRO A 190 -27.28 9.41 11.21
N ARG A 191 -26.02 9.21 10.84
CA ARG A 191 -25.19 8.26 11.57
C ARG A 191 -24.71 8.94 12.83
N GLU A 192 -24.86 8.27 13.96
CA GLU A 192 -24.12 8.67 15.17
C GLU A 192 -22.64 8.89 14.79
N ALA A 193 -22.07 9.98 15.29
CA ALA A 193 -20.69 10.31 15.03
C ALA A 193 -19.81 9.09 15.36
N ALA A 194 -19.17 8.53 14.33
CA ALA A 194 -18.32 7.38 14.55
C ALA A 194 -17.26 7.74 15.60
N PRO A 195 -17.03 6.90 16.62
CA PRO A 195 -16.04 7.20 17.65
C PRO A 195 -14.67 7.39 16.98
N SER A 196 -13.86 8.27 17.55
CA SER A 196 -12.53 8.54 17.03
C SER A 196 -11.75 7.24 16.86
N ARG A 197 -11.13 7.03 15.69
CA ARG A 197 -10.27 5.85 15.43
C ARG A 197 -9.15 5.69 16.46
N TRP A 198 -8.72 6.80 17.11
CA TRP A 198 -7.71 6.79 18.14
C TRP A 198 -8.14 6.10 19.43
N THR A 199 -9.43 5.88 19.66
CA THR A 199 -9.92 5.09 20.80
C THR A 199 -9.45 3.63 20.76
N ALA A 200 -9.08 3.12 19.57
CA ALA A 200 -8.48 1.79 19.41
C ALA A 200 -7.00 1.74 19.84
N PHE A 201 -6.33 2.90 19.98
CA PHE A 201 -4.89 2.98 20.34
C PHE A 201 -4.68 2.85 21.84
N THR A 202 -5.11 1.74 22.42
CA THR A 202 -5.08 1.52 23.88
C THR A 202 -4.51 0.16 24.25
N GLY A 203 -4.03 0.03 25.48
CA GLY A 203 -3.59 -1.23 26.06
C GLY A 203 -2.55 -1.96 25.19
N MET A 204 -2.75 -3.27 25.01
CA MET A 204 -1.86 -4.11 24.19
C MET A 204 -1.98 -3.84 22.69
N MET A 205 -3.12 -3.31 22.23
CA MET A 205 -3.38 -3.08 20.80
C MET A 205 -2.42 -2.06 20.17
N LYS A 206 -1.93 -1.08 20.94
CA LYS A 206 -0.97 -0.08 20.48
C LYS A 206 0.28 -0.71 19.85
N TYR A 207 0.75 -1.84 20.35
CA TYR A 207 1.94 -2.53 19.82
C TYR A 207 1.70 -3.08 18.41
N LEU A 208 0.50 -3.59 18.11
CA LEU A 208 0.14 -4.06 16.76
C LEU A 208 0.00 -2.90 15.77
N TYR A 209 -0.57 -1.78 16.19
CA TYR A 209 -0.69 -0.59 15.35
C TYR A 209 0.67 0.03 15.03
N VAL A 210 1.55 0.13 16.04
CA VAL A 210 2.93 0.60 15.83
C VAL A 210 3.69 -0.39 14.94
N LEU A 211 3.47 -1.69 15.07
CA LEU A 211 4.05 -2.69 14.18
C LEU A 211 3.57 -2.51 12.73
N SER A 212 2.28 -2.25 12.50
CA SER A 212 1.74 -1.94 11.16
C SER A 212 2.42 -0.71 10.54
N PHE A 213 2.61 0.35 11.36
CA PHE A 213 3.37 1.53 10.94
C PHE A 213 4.77 1.16 10.47
N PHE A 214 5.57 0.43 11.28
CA PHE A 214 6.95 0.08 10.93
C PHE A 214 7.04 -0.81 9.69
N VAL A 215 6.12 -1.75 9.51
CA VAL A 215 6.08 -2.61 8.31
C VAL A 215 5.87 -1.79 7.04
N THR A 216 4.95 -0.83 7.07
CA THR A 216 4.70 0.04 5.91
C THR A 216 5.78 1.10 5.74
N PHE A 217 6.34 1.62 6.84
CA PHE A 217 7.45 2.56 6.84
C PHE A 217 8.69 1.98 6.15
N THR A 218 9.09 0.76 6.53
CA THR A 218 10.27 0.09 5.95
C THR A 218 10.06 -0.27 4.49
N LEU A 219 8.86 -0.72 4.12
CA LEU A 219 8.50 -1.01 2.72
C LEU A 219 8.56 0.26 1.86
N ALA A 220 7.90 1.33 2.28
CA ALA A 220 7.83 2.58 1.51
C ALA A 220 9.21 3.27 1.41
N GLY A 221 10.02 3.16 2.46
CA GLY A 221 11.41 3.60 2.44
C GLY A 221 12.26 2.83 1.44
N LEU A 222 12.13 1.51 1.40
CA LEU A 222 12.82 0.66 0.42
C LEU A 222 12.37 1.01 -1.00
N GLU A 223 11.06 1.10 -1.25
CA GLU A 223 10.51 1.45 -2.56
C GLU A 223 11.07 2.78 -3.09
N SER A 224 11.27 3.77 -2.21
CA SER A 224 11.75 5.11 -2.59
C SER A 224 13.25 5.18 -2.89
N THR A 225 14.04 4.24 -2.39
CA THR A 225 15.51 4.27 -2.54
C THR A 225 16.07 3.19 -3.44
N LEU A 226 15.27 2.16 -3.78
CA LEU A 226 15.75 0.94 -4.44
C LEU A 226 16.47 1.20 -5.77
N LEU A 227 15.89 2.03 -6.65
CA LEU A 227 16.50 2.31 -7.94
C LEU A 227 17.86 3.02 -7.77
N TYR A 228 17.90 4.09 -6.97
CA TYR A 228 19.13 4.84 -6.72
C TYR A 228 20.20 3.97 -6.06
N PHE A 229 19.79 3.10 -5.13
CA PHE A 229 20.68 2.18 -4.45
C PHE A 229 21.29 1.15 -5.39
N GLN A 230 20.48 0.57 -6.27
CA GLN A 230 20.97 -0.42 -7.23
C GLN A 230 21.77 0.24 -8.35
N ALA A 231 21.45 1.47 -8.75
CA ALA A 231 22.22 2.21 -9.75
C ALA A 231 23.69 2.49 -9.33
N VAL A 232 23.94 2.60 -8.02
CA VAL A 232 25.32 2.72 -7.50
C VAL A 232 26.10 1.41 -7.60
N ARG A 233 25.41 0.25 -7.67
CA ARG A 233 26.04 -1.08 -7.58
C ARG A 233 26.02 -1.87 -8.88
N ILE A 234 25.02 -1.66 -9.68
CA ILE A 234 24.78 -2.40 -10.91
C ILE A 234 24.81 -1.38 -12.05
N PRO A 235 25.87 -1.40 -12.87
CA PRO A 235 25.97 -0.54 -14.04
C PRO A 235 24.76 -0.76 -14.96
N ASP A 236 24.30 0.31 -15.61
CA ASP A 236 23.25 0.31 -16.64
C ASP A 236 21.89 -0.25 -16.19
N ILE A 237 21.59 -0.24 -14.88
CA ILE A 237 20.27 -0.65 -14.39
C ILE A 237 19.18 0.28 -14.89
N THR A 238 18.11 -0.31 -15.39
CA THR A 238 16.99 0.40 -16.02
C THR A 238 15.68 0.30 -15.21
N ALA A 239 14.68 1.12 -15.58
CA ALA A 239 13.32 0.96 -15.03
C ALA A 239 12.72 -0.41 -15.32
N VAL A 240 13.12 -1.04 -16.44
CA VAL A 240 12.70 -2.41 -16.79
C VAL A 240 13.16 -3.40 -15.74
N ASP A 241 14.42 -3.30 -15.34
CA ASP A 241 15.04 -4.18 -14.36
C ASP A 241 14.36 -4.04 -13.00
N ILE A 242 14.17 -2.82 -12.54
CA ILE A 242 13.44 -2.53 -11.30
C ILE A 242 11.99 -3.01 -11.37
N GLY A 243 11.34 -2.83 -12.51
CA GLY A 243 9.98 -3.33 -12.76
C GLY A 243 9.89 -4.86 -12.61
N PHE A 244 10.84 -5.60 -13.19
CA PHE A 244 10.90 -7.06 -13.02
C PHE A 244 11.31 -7.48 -11.61
N MET A 245 12.20 -6.76 -10.93
CA MET A 245 12.51 -7.03 -9.52
C MET A 245 11.24 -6.97 -8.66
N PHE A 246 10.41 -5.93 -8.79
CA PHE A 246 9.13 -5.83 -8.09
C PHE A 246 8.13 -6.89 -8.52
N PHE A 247 8.10 -7.26 -9.80
CA PHE A 247 7.25 -8.34 -10.30
C PHE A 247 7.57 -9.68 -9.62
N TYR A 248 8.83 -10.09 -9.62
CA TYR A 248 9.25 -11.35 -8.97
C TYR A 248 9.04 -11.30 -7.46
N CYS A 249 9.31 -10.17 -6.82
CA CYS A 249 9.02 -9.93 -5.41
C CYS A 249 7.51 -10.08 -5.10
N GLY A 250 6.66 -9.45 -5.91
CA GLY A 250 5.21 -9.55 -5.78
C GLY A 250 4.69 -10.98 -6.02
N LEU A 251 5.23 -11.68 -7.01
CA LEU A 251 4.89 -13.09 -7.30
C LEU A 251 5.29 -13.99 -6.13
N ALA A 252 6.50 -13.85 -5.59
CA ALA A 252 6.96 -14.59 -4.42
C ALA A 252 6.06 -14.34 -3.21
N GLY A 253 5.68 -13.08 -2.96
CA GLY A 253 4.74 -12.70 -1.91
C GLY A 253 3.35 -13.32 -2.11
N ALA A 254 2.82 -13.32 -3.33
CA ALA A 254 1.53 -13.91 -3.66
C ALA A 254 1.52 -15.44 -3.46
N LEU A 255 2.59 -16.13 -3.84
CA LEU A 255 2.75 -17.58 -3.61
C LEU A 255 2.80 -17.90 -2.11
N VAL A 256 3.49 -17.09 -1.31
CA VAL A 256 3.54 -17.26 0.14
C VAL A 256 2.17 -17.00 0.77
N GLN A 257 1.48 -15.92 0.40
CA GLN A 257 0.15 -15.61 0.94
C GLN A 257 -0.90 -16.64 0.53
N GLY A 258 -0.93 -17.05 -0.73
CA GLY A 258 -1.90 -18.01 -1.26
C GLY A 258 -1.63 -19.46 -0.81
N GLY A 259 -0.35 -19.84 -0.70
CA GLY A 259 0.09 -21.17 -0.33
C GLY A 259 0.29 -21.33 1.18
N ILE A 260 1.32 -20.68 1.72
CA ILE A 260 1.77 -20.90 3.10
C ILE A 260 0.80 -20.27 4.10
N VAL A 261 0.48 -18.98 3.96
CA VAL A 261 -0.36 -18.26 4.92
C VAL A 261 -1.74 -18.91 5.01
N ARG A 262 -2.37 -19.15 3.86
CA ARG A 262 -3.72 -19.72 3.80
C ARG A 262 -3.80 -21.15 4.32
N ARG A 263 -2.77 -21.98 4.08
CA ARG A 263 -2.81 -23.41 4.37
C ARG A 263 -2.27 -23.79 5.75
N TYR A 264 -1.25 -23.07 6.23
CA TYR A 264 -0.50 -23.44 7.43
C TYR A 264 -0.72 -22.50 8.64
N ILE A 265 -1.19 -21.28 8.42
CA ILE A 265 -1.45 -20.36 9.54
C ILE A 265 -2.86 -20.63 10.05
N LYS A 266 -2.93 -21.51 11.07
CA LYS A 266 -4.12 -21.73 11.87
C LYS A 266 -4.17 -20.69 13.00
N ASN A 267 -5.36 -20.47 13.58
CA ASN A 267 -5.56 -19.59 14.73
C ASN A 267 -4.52 -19.87 15.82
N GLY A 268 -3.79 -18.85 16.25
CA GLY A 268 -2.74 -18.93 17.25
C GLY A 268 -1.29 -18.97 16.72
N ALA A 269 -1.08 -19.22 15.42
CA ALA A 269 0.25 -19.21 14.81
C ALA A 269 0.70 -17.82 14.33
N GLU A 270 -0.20 -16.82 14.36
CA GLU A 270 0.05 -15.47 13.79
C GLU A 270 1.29 -14.81 14.39
N LYS A 271 1.49 -14.89 15.71
CA LYS A 271 2.66 -14.29 16.38
C LYS A 271 3.98 -14.89 15.92
N LYS A 272 4.04 -16.23 15.82
CA LYS A 272 5.25 -16.93 15.34
C LYS A 272 5.52 -16.55 13.88
N THR A 273 4.47 -16.45 13.07
CA THR A 273 4.58 -16.06 11.66
C THR A 273 5.04 -14.62 11.50
N ILE A 274 4.54 -13.68 12.30
CA ILE A 274 5.02 -12.29 12.32
C ILE A 274 6.49 -12.25 12.70
N GLY A 275 6.90 -12.97 13.76
CA GLY A 275 8.30 -13.03 14.19
C GLY A 275 9.22 -13.57 13.09
N ALA A 276 8.85 -14.69 12.45
CA ALA A 276 9.60 -15.24 11.33
C ALA A 276 9.65 -14.25 10.14
N GLY A 277 8.53 -13.61 9.81
CA GLY A 277 8.45 -12.60 8.75
C GLY A 277 9.37 -11.40 9.01
N LEU A 278 9.44 -10.91 10.26
CA LEU A 278 10.34 -9.80 10.63
C LEU A 278 11.81 -10.18 10.48
N VAL A 279 12.21 -11.41 10.89
CA VAL A 279 13.57 -11.91 10.70
C VAL A 279 13.90 -12.05 9.21
N ILE A 280 12.99 -12.63 8.40
CA ILE A 280 13.18 -12.79 6.95
C ILE A 280 13.26 -11.42 6.26
N SER A 281 12.43 -10.44 6.66
CA SER A 281 12.50 -9.08 6.12
C SER A 281 13.82 -8.39 6.47
N ALA A 282 14.30 -8.53 7.71
CA ALA A 282 15.59 -8.00 8.12
C ALA A 282 16.74 -8.65 7.33
N LEU A 283 16.69 -9.97 7.14
CA LEU A 283 17.66 -10.70 6.32
C LEU A 283 17.65 -10.16 4.88
N GLY A 284 16.47 -9.94 4.29
CA GLY A 284 16.33 -9.35 2.96
C GLY A 284 16.98 -7.97 2.86
N PHE A 285 16.81 -7.09 3.85
CA PHE A 285 17.47 -5.80 3.92
C PHE A 285 19.01 -5.92 3.95
N PHE A 286 19.54 -6.79 4.80
CA PHE A 286 21.00 -6.99 4.90
C PHE A 286 21.58 -7.67 3.66
N LEU A 287 20.87 -8.62 3.05
CA LEU A 287 21.29 -9.24 1.80
C LEU A 287 21.34 -8.23 0.64
N LEU A 288 20.40 -7.27 0.58
CA LEU A 288 20.42 -6.21 -0.43
C LEU A 288 21.72 -5.39 -0.39
N LEU A 289 22.37 -5.25 0.77
CA LEU A 289 23.70 -4.62 0.87
C LEU A 289 24.79 -5.38 0.11
N LEU A 290 24.58 -6.65 -0.22
CA LEU A 290 25.51 -7.50 -0.97
C LEU A 290 25.14 -7.59 -2.45
N SER A 291 24.20 -6.77 -2.94
CA SER A 291 23.81 -6.75 -4.35
C SER A 291 25.01 -6.40 -5.23
N SER A 292 25.27 -7.22 -6.23
CA SER A 292 26.37 -7.03 -7.20
C SER A 292 25.92 -7.24 -8.64
N ASN A 293 24.76 -7.84 -8.84
CA ASN A 293 24.16 -8.06 -10.15
C ASN A 293 22.64 -8.16 -10.02
N MET A 294 21.96 -8.10 -11.16
CA MET A 294 20.49 -8.09 -11.24
C MET A 294 19.83 -9.32 -10.60
N VAL A 295 20.44 -10.50 -10.77
CA VAL A 295 19.86 -11.76 -10.29
C VAL A 295 19.89 -11.81 -8.76
N ASN A 296 21.03 -11.55 -8.13
CA ASN A 296 21.13 -11.59 -6.68
C ASN A 296 20.33 -10.46 -6.03
N ALA A 297 20.29 -9.24 -6.61
CA ALA A 297 19.45 -8.14 -6.15
C ALA A 297 17.96 -8.53 -6.15
N THR A 298 17.49 -9.20 -7.22
CA THR A 298 16.12 -9.70 -7.33
C THR A 298 15.81 -10.76 -6.26
N ILE A 299 16.72 -11.74 -6.07
CA ILE A 299 16.56 -12.78 -5.04
C ILE A 299 16.48 -12.14 -3.65
N PHE A 300 17.37 -11.20 -3.34
CA PHE A 300 17.40 -10.53 -2.04
C PHE A 300 16.14 -9.68 -1.78
N LEU A 301 15.63 -9.00 -2.82
CA LEU A 301 14.35 -8.30 -2.74
C LEU A 301 13.17 -9.28 -2.53
N CYS A 302 13.19 -10.45 -3.18
CA CYS A 302 12.20 -11.49 -2.95
C CYS A 302 12.23 -12.01 -1.51
N VAL A 303 13.40 -12.17 -0.90
CA VAL A 303 13.52 -12.54 0.53
C VAL A 303 12.82 -11.51 1.42
N PHE A 304 13.08 -10.20 1.19
CA PHE A 304 12.36 -9.14 1.88
C PHE A 304 10.85 -9.23 1.67
N GLY A 305 10.41 -9.38 0.40
CA GLY A 305 9.00 -9.47 0.03
C GLY A 305 8.27 -10.65 0.67
N ILE A 306 8.91 -11.81 0.76
CA ILE A 306 8.38 -13.00 1.46
C ILE A 306 8.15 -12.68 2.94
N GLY A 307 9.12 -12.06 3.62
CA GLY A 307 8.98 -11.64 5.01
C GLY A 307 7.78 -10.70 5.19
N ASN A 308 7.68 -9.66 4.36
CA ASN A 308 6.59 -8.68 4.40
C ASN A 308 5.22 -9.34 4.12
N ALA A 309 5.16 -10.29 3.18
CA ALA A 309 3.96 -11.05 2.84
C ALA A 309 3.42 -11.92 3.99
N LEU A 310 4.29 -12.37 4.88
CA LEU A 310 3.92 -13.11 6.11
C LEU A 310 3.38 -12.18 7.19
N ILE A 311 3.92 -10.96 7.33
CA ILE A 311 3.61 -10.07 8.46
C ILE A 311 2.23 -9.42 8.31
N ARG A 312 1.96 -8.74 7.20
CA ARG A 312 0.77 -7.88 7.03
C ARG A 312 -0.56 -8.59 7.30
N PRO A 313 -0.86 -9.76 6.70
CA PRO A 313 -2.12 -10.44 6.96
C PRO A 313 -2.25 -10.92 8.40
N CYS A 314 -1.14 -11.33 9.05
CA CYS A 314 -1.15 -11.80 10.42
C CYS A 314 -1.36 -10.65 11.42
N VAL A 315 -0.76 -9.47 11.19
CA VAL A 315 -0.99 -8.27 12.01
C VAL A 315 -2.46 -7.83 11.90
N THR A 316 -3.00 -7.76 10.69
CA THR A 316 -4.41 -7.42 10.47
C THR A 316 -5.34 -8.45 11.12
N SER A 317 -5.02 -9.73 11.03
CA SER A 317 -5.77 -10.81 11.69
C SER A 317 -5.79 -10.63 13.21
N LEU A 318 -4.65 -10.38 13.84
CA LEU A 318 -4.57 -10.14 15.30
C LEU A 318 -5.32 -8.88 15.71
N ILE A 319 -5.25 -7.80 14.94
CA ILE A 319 -6.01 -6.57 15.20
C ILE A 319 -7.51 -6.87 15.19
N THR A 320 -8.01 -7.58 14.19
CA THR A 320 -9.44 -7.91 14.07
C THR A 320 -9.92 -8.90 15.13
N GLN A 321 -9.08 -9.85 15.56
CA GLN A 321 -9.42 -10.84 16.58
C GLN A 321 -9.40 -10.27 18.01
N LYS A 322 -8.50 -9.34 18.30
CA LYS A 322 -8.22 -8.87 19.65
C LYS A 322 -8.79 -7.49 19.96
N THR A 323 -9.36 -6.81 18.98
CA THR A 323 -9.93 -5.47 19.19
C THR A 323 -11.11 -5.50 20.16
N THR A 324 -11.18 -4.49 21.01
CA THR A 324 -12.30 -4.26 21.94
C THR A 324 -13.25 -3.16 21.43
N VAL A 325 -12.92 -2.52 20.32
CA VAL A 325 -13.76 -1.53 19.65
C VAL A 325 -14.36 -2.10 18.37
N SER A 326 -15.24 -1.36 17.72
CA SER A 326 -15.82 -1.81 16.44
C SER A 326 -14.75 -2.07 15.39
N GLN A 327 -14.99 -3.07 14.52
CA GLN A 327 -14.05 -3.45 13.46
C GLN A 327 -13.71 -2.27 12.51
N GLY A 328 -14.67 -1.37 12.29
CA GLY A 328 -14.47 -0.17 11.49
C GLY A 328 -13.46 0.79 12.12
N VAL A 329 -13.54 1.01 13.43
CA VAL A 329 -12.59 1.86 14.19
C VAL A 329 -11.20 1.24 14.18
N ALA A 330 -11.11 -0.06 14.45
CA ALA A 330 -9.83 -0.79 14.45
C ALA A 330 -9.14 -0.77 13.08
N SER A 331 -9.88 -1.08 12.00
CA SER A 331 -9.36 -1.05 10.64
C SER A 331 -9.02 0.37 10.18
N GLY A 332 -9.80 1.37 10.60
CA GLY A 332 -9.53 2.78 10.32
C GLY A 332 -8.22 3.25 10.95
N LEU A 333 -7.92 2.85 12.19
CA LEU A 333 -6.64 3.16 12.82
C LEU A 333 -5.48 2.42 12.13
N ASN A 334 -5.68 1.14 11.76
CA ASN A 334 -4.65 0.39 11.03
C ASN A 334 -4.30 1.08 9.70
N SER A 335 -5.30 1.52 8.94
CA SER A 335 -5.08 2.28 7.71
C SER A 335 -4.39 3.63 7.95
N SER A 336 -4.64 4.25 9.10
CA SER A 336 -3.92 5.47 9.50
C SER A 336 -2.44 5.21 9.76
N MET A 337 -2.10 4.11 10.44
CA MET A 337 -0.71 3.71 10.67
C MET A 337 0.02 3.38 9.38
N ASP A 338 -0.65 2.68 8.44
CA ASP A 338 -0.13 2.44 7.10
C ASP A 338 0.14 3.75 6.35
N SER A 339 -0.77 4.73 6.44
CA SER A 339 -0.59 6.04 5.81
C SER A 339 0.57 6.82 6.42
N PHE A 340 0.73 6.82 7.74
CA PHE A 340 1.88 7.43 8.40
C PHE A 340 3.20 6.77 7.98
N GLY A 341 3.21 5.43 7.83
CA GLY A 341 4.37 4.72 7.30
C GLY A 341 4.74 5.17 5.89
N ARG A 342 3.74 5.32 5.01
CA ARG A 342 3.94 5.80 3.64
C ARG A 342 4.34 7.28 3.55
N ILE A 343 3.99 8.10 4.55
CA ILE A 343 4.42 9.51 4.64
C ILE A 343 5.87 9.58 5.13
N ALA A 344 6.16 8.95 6.26
CA ALA A 344 7.45 9.07 6.93
C ALA A 344 8.55 8.23 6.27
N GLY A 345 8.21 7.04 5.71
CA GLY A 345 9.17 6.11 5.13
C GLY A 345 10.03 6.71 4.03
N PRO A 346 9.45 7.23 2.94
CA PRO A 346 10.21 7.83 1.85
C PRO A 346 11.02 9.04 2.30
N LEU A 347 10.46 9.94 3.14
CA LEU A 347 11.14 11.14 3.62
C LEU A 347 12.42 10.79 4.38
N LEU A 348 12.31 9.89 5.36
CA LEU A 348 13.44 9.52 6.20
C LEU A 348 14.43 8.63 5.46
N ALA A 349 13.97 7.68 4.64
CA ALA A 349 14.85 6.82 3.87
C ALA A 349 15.72 7.62 2.90
N VAL A 350 15.13 8.56 2.17
CA VAL A 350 15.87 9.40 1.22
C VAL A 350 16.77 10.40 1.95
N ALA A 351 16.34 10.97 3.09
CA ALA A 351 17.17 11.87 3.88
C ALA A 351 18.46 11.19 4.36
N ILE A 352 18.36 9.96 4.88
CA ILE A 352 19.54 9.21 5.33
C ILE A 352 20.34 8.60 4.16
N PHE A 353 19.70 8.35 3.02
CA PHE A 353 20.36 7.89 1.79
C PHE A 353 21.42 8.89 1.31
N LYS A 354 21.16 10.19 1.43
CA LYS A 354 22.10 11.26 1.09
C LYS A 354 23.43 11.17 1.86
N TRP A 355 23.39 10.72 3.10
CA TRP A 355 24.60 10.56 3.91
C TRP A 355 25.38 9.32 3.51
N ASN A 356 24.68 8.21 3.31
CA ASN A 356 25.25 6.96 2.82
C ASN A 356 24.14 6.08 2.23
N ALA A 357 24.35 5.62 1.00
CA ALA A 357 23.39 4.79 0.27
C ALA A 357 23.02 3.48 1.00
N ASN A 358 23.88 2.98 1.89
CA ASN A 358 23.63 1.75 2.65
C ASN A 358 22.74 1.97 3.88
N LEU A 359 22.72 3.21 4.43
CA LEU A 359 22.04 3.49 5.70
C LEU A 359 20.55 3.14 5.70
N PRO A 360 19.74 3.45 4.67
CA PRO A 360 18.32 3.07 4.67
C PRO A 360 18.12 1.57 4.83
N TYR A 361 18.99 0.76 4.25
CA TYR A 361 18.91 -0.72 4.30
C TYR A 361 19.37 -1.26 5.65
N ILE A 362 20.45 -0.70 6.22
CA ILE A 362 20.92 -1.05 7.57
C ILE A 362 19.84 -0.69 8.61
N VAL A 363 19.33 0.54 8.55
CA VAL A 363 18.29 1.03 9.46
C VAL A 363 17.00 0.22 9.29
N GLY A 364 16.60 -0.07 8.03
CA GLY A 364 15.42 -0.90 7.73
C GLY A 364 15.54 -2.30 8.36
N GLY A 365 16.70 -2.95 8.22
CA GLY A 365 16.98 -4.25 8.83
C GLY A 365 16.93 -4.20 10.36
N ILE A 366 17.56 -3.19 10.97
CA ILE A 366 17.55 -2.98 12.43
C ILE A 366 16.11 -2.73 12.93
N LEU A 367 15.32 -1.91 12.22
CA LEU A 367 13.93 -1.64 12.59
C LEU A 367 13.06 -2.90 12.51
N CYS A 368 13.27 -3.76 11.50
CA CYS A 368 12.59 -5.06 11.44
C CYS A 368 12.92 -5.94 12.66
N LEU A 369 14.18 -5.99 13.08
CA LEU A 369 14.57 -6.74 14.29
C LEU A 369 14.03 -6.08 15.57
N ALA A 370 14.09 -4.77 15.68
CA ALA A 370 13.54 -4.02 16.83
C ALA A 370 12.02 -4.21 16.97
N ALA A 371 11.31 -4.34 15.84
CA ALA A 371 9.87 -4.61 15.81
C ALA A 371 9.49 -5.97 16.45
N ILE A 372 10.43 -6.91 16.56
CA ILE A 372 10.25 -8.14 17.35
C ILE A 372 9.99 -7.79 18.82
N GLY A 373 10.63 -6.75 19.34
CA GLY A 373 10.39 -6.25 20.71
C GLY A 373 8.94 -5.78 20.92
N LEU A 374 8.30 -5.19 19.90
CA LEU A 374 6.87 -4.82 19.95
C LEU A 374 5.99 -6.07 20.04
N LEU A 375 6.31 -7.11 19.26
CA LEU A 375 5.59 -8.38 19.27
C LEU A 375 5.73 -9.10 20.61
N VAL A 376 6.91 -9.06 21.22
CA VAL A 376 7.16 -9.62 22.57
C VAL A 376 6.34 -8.85 23.62
N ARG A 377 6.38 -7.51 23.60
CA ARG A 377 5.58 -6.67 24.51
C ARG A 377 4.07 -6.91 24.35
N PHE A 378 3.59 -7.05 23.11
CA PHE A 378 2.21 -7.46 22.85
C PHE A 378 1.89 -8.80 23.51
N SER A 379 2.75 -9.81 23.34
CA SER A 379 2.55 -11.16 23.88
C SER A 379 2.57 -11.20 25.41
N VAL A 380 3.44 -10.41 26.05
CA VAL A 380 3.49 -10.27 27.52
C VAL A 380 2.21 -9.60 28.05
N ALA A 381 1.80 -8.49 27.42
CA ALA A 381 0.59 -7.78 27.84
C ALA A 381 -0.68 -8.63 27.64
N GLU A 382 -0.72 -9.46 26.60
CA GLU A 382 -1.83 -10.39 26.36
C GLU A 382 -1.91 -11.47 27.44
N ARG A 383 -0.77 -12.07 27.85
CA ARG A 383 -0.70 -13.07 28.94
C ARG A 383 -1.13 -12.46 30.26
N ALA A 384 -0.65 -11.25 30.59
CA ALA A 384 -1.04 -10.55 31.82
C ALA A 384 -2.54 -10.30 31.89
N LYS A 385 -3.18 -9.94 30.75
CA LYS A 385 -4.64 -9.76 30.68
C LYS A 385 -5.38 -11.09 30.86
N ALA A 386 -4.86 -12.20 30.34
CA ALA A 386 -5.46 -13.52 30.49
C ALA A 386 -5.40 -14.02 31.94
N SER A 387 -4.27 -13.82 32.63
CA SER A 387 -4.12 -14.19 34.04
C SER A 387 -5.00 -13.36 34.97
N ALA A 388 -5.20 -12.06 34.70
CA ALA A 388 -6.09 -11.20 35.48
C ALA A 388 -7.59 -11.54 35.28
N GLY A 389 -7.97 -12.10 34.14
CA GLY A 389 -9.35 -12.54 33.86
C GLY A 389 -9.70 -13.93 34.41
N THR A 390 -8.72 -14.72 34.81
CA THR A 390 -8.93 -16.07 35.43
C THR A 390 -8.98 -16.03 36.95
N SER A 391 -8.78 -14.86 37.56
CA SER A 391 -8.80 -14.67 39.02
C SER A 391 -10.13 -14.09 39.55
N ILE A 392 -11.21 -14.13 38.75
CA ILE A 392 -12.59 -13.85 39.14
C ILE A 392 -13.45 -15.09 38.85
#